data_099082c9cf27e3348efb9ceb8c84e2e0
#
_entry.id   099082c9cf27e3348efb9ceb8c84e2e0
#
_cell.length_a   1.000
_cell.length_b   1.000
_cell.length_c   1.000
_cell.angle_alpha   90.00
_cell.angle_beta   90.00
_cell.angle_gamma   90.00
#
_symmetry.space_group_name_H-M   'P 1'
#
loop_
_entity.id
_entity.type
_entity.pdbx_description
1 polymer ?
#
loop_
_entity_poly.entity_id
_entity_poly.type
_entity_poly.pdbx_seq_one_letter_code
_entity_poly.pdbx_strand_id
1 'polypeptide(L)'
;ILRIVAFIGACKGTDVKKLLKYVFYTTMAGCLLLMALSAAGIYGRLALEADFGRGYTQVRYCFGLGHPNALHCMFMMLVLLGLYLYNEKMKWYAYVILFAMNHALYLLTDSNTGMLITFCGIFGGGVIHYWKGLKGKKWIYLAGAVVFLLCVGFSVLAAESRFAEPDYVIYQFRNPLVAEVESHLNGRIRDLYYGSIRCEGTTATWSLFSEPGNHYYFDMGFVRVFYWYGIVPGLVYVILNIWLIWRFYKNKDGMGLVMLVVLSVYTVVEAHLISVYIGRNYLLFLMGMYAAVMPGLCSGNEEEGYIWSVPIVFLKLKK
;
A
#
# COMPACT_ATOMS: atom_id res chain seq x y z
N ILE A 1 12.76 -9.58 -2.89
CA ILE A 1 12.11 -10.74 -2.24
C ILE A 1 12.79 -11.05 -0.92
N LEU A 2 14.11 -11.31 -0.88
CA LEU A 2 14.84 -11.61 0.36
C LEU A 2 14.59 -10.58 1.46
N ARG A 3 14.57 -9.28 1.14
CA ARG A 3 14.26 -8.21 2.09
C ARG A 3 12.85 -8.36 2.68
N ILE A 4 11.85 -8.72 1.87
CA ILE A 4 10.47 -8.91 2.33
C ILE A 4 10.38 -10.12 3.26
N VAL A 5 10.97 -11.24 2.86
CA VAL A 5 10.97 -12.48 3.66
C VAL A 5 11.73 -12.28 4.98
N ALA A 6 12.89 -11.65 4.94
CA ALA A 6 13.68 -11.32 6.13
C ALA A 6 12.92 -10.39 7.09
N PHE A 7 12.21 -9.39 6.53
CA PHE A 7 11.40 -8.46 7.31
C PHE A 7 10.22 -9.17 7.99
N ILE A 8 9.49 -10.03 7.28
CA ILE A 8 8.41 -10.84 7.84
C ILE A 8 8.97 -11.77 8.94
N GLY A 9 10.11 -12.40 8.67
CA GLY A 9 10.79 -13.26 9.65
C GLY A 9 11.23 -12.50 10.91
N ALA A 10 11.74 -11.29 10.77
CA ALA A 10 12.16 -10.44 11.89
C ALA A 10 10.99 -10.01 12.80
N CYS A 11 9.76 -9.97 12.28
CA CYS A 11 8.57 -9.68 13.06
C CYS A 11 8.09 -10.90 13.90
N LYS A 12 8.64 -12.10 13.63
CA LYS A 12 8.27 -13.30 14.37
C LYS A 12 8.72 -13.20 15.84
N GLY A 13 7.79 -13.44 16.76
CA GLY A 13 8.08 -13.39 18.21
C GLY A 13 8.20 -11.98 18.81
N THR A 14 8.03 -10.92 18.01
CA THR A 14 8.00 -9.55 18.53
C THR A 14 6.59 -9.13 18.91
N ASP A 15 6.47 -8.23 19.90
CA ASP A 15 5.20 -7.54 20.17
C ASP A 15 4.93 -6.55 19.05
N VAL A 16 4.28 -7.04 17.99
CA VAL A 16 4.01 -6.25 16.78
C VAL A 16 3.16 -5.02 17.10
N LYS A 17 2.26 -5.07 18.09
CA LYS A 17 1.48 -3.87 18.47
C LYS A 17 2.38 -2.78 19.04
N LYS A 18 3.38 -3.13 19.87
CA LYS A 18 4.37 -2.14 20.34
C LYS A 18 5.22 -1.61 19.21
N LEU A 19 5.66 -2.49 18.31
CA LEU A 19 6.43 -2.11 17.13
C LEU A 19 5.62 -1.16 16.22
N LEU A 20 4.37 -1.47 15.94
CA LEU A 20 3.50 -0.61 15.13
C LEU A 20 3.24 0.76 15.80
N LYS A 21 3.10 0.82 17.12
CA LYS A 21 3.02 2.09 17.85
C LYS A 21 4.30 2.91 17.69
N TYR A 22 5.46 2.26 17.84
CA TYR A 22 6.74 2.93 17.64
C TYR A 22 6.85 3.47 16.20
N VAL A 23 6.52 2.66 15.19
CA VAL A 23 6.50 3.08 13.78
C VAL A 23 5.52 4.24 13.56
N PHE A 24 4.34 4.19 14.16
CA PHE A 24 3.34 5.27 14.07
C PHE A 24 3.90 6.60 14.59
N TYR A 25 4.40 6.62 15.82
CA TYR A 25 4.88 7.87 16.43
C TYR A 25 6.16 8.39 15.78
N THR A 26 7.10 7.52 15.41
CA THR A 26 8.34 7.95 14.73
C THR A 26 8.05 8.47 13.33
N THR A 27 7.12 7.84 12.59
CA THR A 27 6.73 8.32 11.27
C THR A 27 5.99 9.65 11.36
N MET A 28 5.06 9.78 12.31
CA MET A 28 4.34 11.03 12.55
C MET A 28 5.29 12.16 12.93
N ALA A 29 6.18 11.93 13.89
CA ALA A 29 7.17 12.92 14.30
C ALA A 29 8.11 13.31 13.14
N GLY A 30 8.57 12.35 12.34
CA GLY A 30 9.39 12.60 11.16
C GLY A 30 8.66 13.44 10.11
N CYS A 31 7.39 13.14 9.81
CA CYS A 31 6.60 13.93 8.88
C CYS A 31 6.40 15.37 9.38
N LEU A 32 6.03 15.54 10.66
CA LEU A 32 5.84 16.88 11.26
C LEU A 32 7.14 17.68 11.26
N LEU A 33 8.29 17.04 11.56
CA LEU A 33 9.59 17.68 11.50
C LEU A 33 9.92 18.13 10.08
N LEU A 34 9.76 17.28 9.07
CA LEU A 34 10.01 17.65 7.67
C LEU A 34 9.11 18.79 7.22
N MET A 35 7.82 18.76 7.59
CA MET A 35 6.88 19.84 7.28
C MET A 35 7.30 21.17 7.93
N ALA A 36 7.73 21.13 9.20
CA ALA A 36 8.20 22.30 9.91
C ALA A 36 9.49 22.87 9.28
N LEU A 37 10.47 22.02 8.96
CA LEU A 37 11.70 22.44 8.29
C LEU A 37 11.45 23.00 6.89
N SER A 38 10.49 22.46 6.16
CA SER A 38 10.09 22.97 4.84
C SER A 38 9.38 24.33 4.97
N ALA A 39 8.48 24.49 5.93
CA ALA A 39 7.81 25.76 6.21
C ALA A 39 8.79 26.85 6.65
N ALA A 40 9.87 26.46 7.36
CA ALA A 40 10.96 27.36 7.73
C ALA A 40 11.96 27.66 6.59
N GLY A 41 11.78 27.07 5.40
CA GLY A 41 12.71 27.24 4.27
C GLY A 41 14.05 26.55 4.44
N ILE A 42 14.20 25.64 5.43
CA ILE A 42 15.46 24.94 5.73
C ILE A 42 15.62 23.66 4.90
N TYR A 43 14.52 22.95 4.61
CA TYR A 43 14.58 21.66 3.94
C TYR A 43 13.44 21.44 2.94
N GLY A 44 13.81 21.05 1.71
CA GLY A 44 12.87 20.70 0.66
C GLY A 44 12.02 21.87 0.16
N ARG A 45 11.15 21.59 -0.80
CA ARG A 45 10.23 22.60 -1.34
C ARG A 45 8.90 22.54 -0.56
N LEU A 46 8.36 23.72 -0.26
CA LEU A 46 7.04 23.83 0.38
C LEU A 46 5.93 23.43 -0.59
N ALA A 47 6.04 23.86 -1.84
CA ALA A 47 5.10 23.57 -2.91
C ALA A 47 5.86 23.29 -4.22
N LEU A 48 5.18 22.59 -5.12
CA LEU A 48 5.62 22.35 -6.48
C LEU A 48 4.67 23.05 -7.44
N GLU A 49 5.25 23.69 -8.44
CA GLU A 49 4.55 24.28 -9.57
C GLU A 49 4.86 23.45 -10.81
N ALA A 50 3.86 22.72 -11.31
CA ALA A 50 3.99 21.84 -12.47
C ALA A 50 2.62 21.55 -13.10
N ASP A 51 2.64 21.02 -14.32
CA ASP A 51 1.48 20.30 -14.85
C ASP A 51 1.47 18.86 -14.29
N PHE A 52 0.43 18.55 -13.54
CA PHE A 52 0.23 17.22 -12.94
C PHE A 52 -0.66 16.33 -13.84
N GLY A 53 -0.54 16.46 -15.16
CA GLY A 53 -1.29 15.68 -16.14
C GLY A 53 -2.67 16.21 -16.46
N ARG A 54 -2.92 17.52 -16.17
CA ARG A 54 -4.21 18.19 -16.43
C ARG A 54 -4.17 19.21 -17.59
N GLY A 55 -2.99 19.37 -18.21
CA GLY A 55 -2.78 20.31 -19.32
C GLY A 55 -2.64 21.76 -18.89
N TYR A 56 -2.50 22.07 -17.61
CA TYR A 56 -2.23 23.40 -17.07
C TYR A 56 -1.38 23.34 -15.80
N THR A 57 -0.58 24.39 -15.61
CA THR A 57 0.31 24.52 -14.44
C THR A 57 -0.50 24.78 -13.16
N GLN A 58 -0.20 24.05 -12.11
CA GLN A 58 -0.81 24.16 -10.79
C GLN A 58 0.25 24.25 -9.72
N VAL A 59 -0.08 24.96 -8.62
CA VAL A 59 0.73 24.96 -7.40
C VAL A 59 0.11 23.99 -6.40
N ARG A 60 0.85 22.97 -6.01
CA ARG A 60 0.43 21.98 -5.02
C ARG A 60 1.44 21.88 -3.89
N TYR A 61 0.96 21.81 -2.67
CA TYR A 61 1.81 21.75 -1.49
C TYR A 61 2.32 20.34 -1.24
N CYS A 62 3.61 20.21 -0.93
CA CYS A 62 4.28 18.94 -0.60
C CYS A 62 5.04 18.98 0.74
N PHE A 63 5.20 20.16 1.35
CA PHE A 63 5.81 20.38 2.67
C PHE A 63 7.09 19.57 2.89
N GLY A 64 8.02 19.61 1.93
CA GLY A 64 9.31 18.91 2.03
C GLY A 64 9.26 17.41 1.78
N LEU A 65 8.08 16.79 1.59
CA LEU A 65 7.95 15.37 1.29
C LEU A 65 8.14 15.03 -0.21
N GLY A 66 8.59 15.99 -0.98
CA GLY A 66 9.03 15.81 -2.36
C GLY A 66 7.92 15.85 -3.41
N HIS A 67 6.74 15.33 -3.15
CA HIS A 67 5.59 15.34 -4.06
C HIS A 67 4.26 15.44 -3.30
N PRO A 68 3.23 16.15 -3.82
CA PRO A 68 1.93 16.28 -3.16
C PRO A 68 1.26 14.93 -2.88
N ASN A 69 1.31 13.99 -3.83
CA ASN A 69 0.77 12.64 -3.62
C ASN A 69 1.51 11.89 -2.51
N ALA A 70 2.83 12.10 -2.36
CA ALA A 70 3.59 11.46 -1.29
C ALA A 70 3.17 11.98 0.09
N LEU A 71 2.91 13.29 0.23
CA LEU A 71 2.38 13.87 1.46
C LEU A 71 1.02 13.25 1.81
N HIS A 72 0.09 13.20 0.87
CA HIS A 72 -1.24 12.63 1.09
C HIS A 72 -1.16 11.13 1.39
N CYS A 73 -0.29 10.39 0.71
CA CYS A 73 -0.05 8.96 0.97
C CYS A 73 0.50 8.72 2.38
N MET A 74 1.44 9.53 2.85
CA MET A 74 1.96 9.41 4.22
C MET A 74 0.88 9.67 5.26
N PHE A 75 0.02 10.66 5.02
CA PHE A 75 -1.15 10.91 5.87
C PHE A 75 -2.10 9.70 5.88
N MET A 76 -2.45 9.17 4.70
CA MET A 76 -3.28 7.96 4.57
C MET A 76 -2.69 6.79 5.36
N MET A 77 -1.38 6.53 5.22
CA MET A 77 -0.71 5.45 5.94
C MET A 77 -0.76 5.64 7.45
N LEU A 78 -0.56 6.86 7.94
CA LEU A 78 -0.70 7.19 9.37
C LEU A 78 -2.14 7.01 9.84
N VAL A 79 -3.13 7.43 9.07
CA VAL A 79 -4.55 7.22 9.38
C VAL A 79 -4.88 5.74 9.48
N LEU A 80 -4.49 4.92 8.49
CA LEU A 80 -4.74 3.48 8.51
C LEU A 80 -4.07 2.79 9.70
N LEU A 81 -2.83 3.16 10.00
CA LEU A 81 -2.10 2.61 11.13
C LEU A 81 -2.69 3.08 12.47
N GLY A 82 -3.10 4.34 12.58
CA GLY A 82 -3.79 4.89 13.75
C GLY A 82 -5.14 4.21 13.99
N LEU A 83 -5.92 3.98 12.93
CA LEU A 83 -7.16 3.21 13.01
C LEU A 83 -6.89 1.77 13.45
N TYR A 84 -5.88 1.10 12.89
CA TYR A 84 -5.51 -0.26 13.31
C TYR A 84 -5.18 -0.34 14.80
N LEU A 85 -4.45 0.64 15.32
CA LEU A 85 -3.98 0.67 16.71
C LEU A 85 -5.05 1.11 17.72
N TYR A 86 -5.90 2.03 17.33
CA TYR A 86 -6.74 2.79 18.29
C TYR A 86 -8.24 2.75 17.99
N ASN A 87 -8.68 2.14 16.89
CA ASN A 87 -10.08 2.16 16.43
C ASN A 87 -11.09 1.81 17.54
N GLU A 88 -10.80 0.80 18.36
CA GLU A 88 -11.71 0.36 19.44
C GLU A 88 -11.94 1.41 20.54
N LYS A 89 -11.04 2.38 20.66
CA LYS A 89 -11.10 3.46 21.65
C LYS A 89 -11.56 4.79 21.06
N MET A 90 -11.73 4.86 19.74
CA MET A 90 -12.09 6.10 19.06
C MET A 90 -13.56 6.43 19.29
N LYS A 91 -13.82 7.71 19.50
CA LYS A 91 -15.20 8.26 19.57
C LYS A 91 -15.59 8.81 18.20
N TRP A 92 -16.89 8.97 17.96
CA TRP A 92 -17.42 9.43 16.66
C TRP A 92 -16.77 10.72 16.15
N TYR A 93 -16.50 11.68 17.02
CA TYR A 93 -15.89 12.95 16.64
C TYR A 93 -14.45 12.78 16.10
N ALA A 94 -13.72 11.73 16.51
CA ALA A 94 -12.40 11.45 15.96
C ALA A 94 -12.47 11.12 14.46
N TYR A 95 -13.50 10.39 14.01
CA TYR A 95 -13.72 10.12 12.58
C TYR A 95 -14.06 11.42 11.83
N VAL A 96 -14.88 12.28 12.41
CA VAL A 96 -15.20 13.59 11.81
C VAL A 96 -13.95 14.45 11.67
N ILE A 97 -13.08 14.47 12.70
CA ILE A 97 -11.80 15.18 12.64
C ILE A 97 -10.90 14.60 11.54
N LEU A 98 -10.79 13.28 11.44
CA LEU A 98 -10.00 12.63 10.38
C LEU A 98 -10.54 12.95 8.98
N PHE A 99 -11.87 12.97 8.78
CA PHE A 99 -12.47 13.40 7.51
C PHE A 99 -12.16 14.87 7.21
N ALA A 100 -12.28 15.74 8.19
CA ALA A 100 -11.95 17.17 8.02
C ALA A 100 -10.47 17.38 7.68
N MET A 101 -9.56 16.67 8.37
CA MET A 101 -8.12 16.71 8.07
C MET A 101 -7.82 16.18 6.66
N ASN A 102 -8.47 15.07 6.25
CA ASN A 102 -8.33 14.52 4.91
C ASN A 102 -8.76 15.51 3.83
N HIS A 103 -9.89 16.18 4.05
CA HIS A 103 -10.39 17.20 3.13
C HIS A 103 -9.48 18.45 3.11
N ALA A 104 -9.03 18.93 4.26
CA ALA A 104 -8.10 20.06 4.34
C ALA A 104 -6.77 19.73 3.61
N LEU A 105 -6.26 18.51 3.79
CA LEU A 105 -5.06 18.08 3.08
C LEU A 105 -5.29 17.97 1.56
N TYR A 106 -6.48 17.55 1.14
CA TYR A 106 -6.86 17.55 -0.28
C TYR A 106 -6.81 18.94 -0.88
N LEU A 107 -7.32 19.95 -0.19
CA LEU A 107 -7.27 21.36 -0.67
C LEU A 107 -5.83 21.86 -0.89
N LEU A 108 -4.85 21.31 -0.15
CA LEU A 108 -3.44 21.68 -0.27
C LEU A 108 -2.70 20.85 -1.34
N THR A 109 -3.02 19.56 -1.45
CA THR A 109 -2.28 18.63 -2.32
C THR A 109 -2.94 18.40 -3.67
N ASP A 110 -4.25 18.67 -3.78
CA ASP A 110 -5.11 18.35 -4.93
C ASP A 110 -4.96 16.88 -5.38
N SER A 111 -4.76 15.98 -4.41
CA SER A 111 -4.59 14.53 -4.64
C SER A 111 -5.93 13.82 -4.51
N ASN A 112 -6.68 13.73 -5.62
CA ASN A 112 -8.00 13.06 -5.65
C ASN A 112 -7.92 11.60 -5.17
N THR A 113 -6.95 10.83 -5.67
CA THR A 113 -6.75 9.43 -5.28
C THR A 113 -6.44 9.31 -3.79
N GLY A 114 -5.51 10.14 -3.28
CA GLY A 114 -5.15 10.15 -1.86
C GLY A 114 -6.36 10.45 -0.98
N MET A 115 -7.15 11.46 -1.33
CA MET A 115 -8.37 11.84 -0.61
C MET A 115 -9.39 10.70 -0.59
N LEU A 116 -9.72 10.13 -1.75
CA LEU A 116 -10.74 9.08 -1.87
C LEU A 116 -10.37 7.81 -1.11
N ILE A 117 -9.13 7.35 -1.27
CA ILE A 117 -8.65 6.12 -0.61
C ILE A 117 -8.57 6.31 0.91
N THR A 118 -8.12 7.48 1.38
CA THR A 118 -8.12 7.80 2.82
C THR A 118 -9.54 7.85 3.36
N PHE A 119 -10.47 8.46 2.62
CA PHE A 119 -11.90 8.48 2.98
C PHE A 119 -12.45 7.06 3.15
N CYS A 120 -12.20 6.16 2.18
CA CYS A 120 -12.60 4.76 2.27
C CYS A 120 -12.01 4.05 3.50
N GLY A 121 -10.76 4.35 3.85
CA GLY A 121 -10.11 3.82 5.05
C GLY A 121 -10.78 4.28 6.35
N ILE A 122 -11.06 5.57 6.48
CA ILE A 122 -11.74 6.15 7.65
C ILE A 122 -13.18 5.61 7.75
N PHE A 123 -13.91 5.58 6.64
CA PHE A 123 -15.27 5.06 6.59
C PHE A 123 -15.31 3.57 6.96
N GLY A 124 -14.46 2.74 6.34
CA GLY A 124 -14.35 1.32 6.66
C GLY A 124 -13.99 1.07 8.12
N GLY A 125 -13.07 1.87 8.68
CA GLY A 125 -12.73 1.84 10.10
C GLY A 125 -13.92 2.15 11.00
N GLY A 126 -14.71 3.17 10.66
CA GLY A 126 -15.95 3.52 11.35
C GLY A 126 -16.99 2.41 11.29
N VAL A 127 -17.21 1.82 10.11
CA VAL A 127 -18.13 0.69 9.92
C VAL A 127 -17.73 -0.48 10.81
N ILE A 128 -16.45 -0.88 10.82
CA ILE A 128 -15.95 -1.98 11.66
C ILE A 128 -16.06 -1.66 13.15
N HIS A 129 -15.90 -0.39 13.54
CA HIS A 129 -16.01 0.03 14.94
C HIS A 129 -17.45 -0.03 15.46
N TYR A 130 -18.38 0.61 14.74
CA TYR A 130 -19.76 0.76 15.20
C TYR A 130 -20.61 -0.49 14.94
N TRP A 131 -20.32 -1.25 13.90
CA TRP A 131 -21.04 -2.49 13.59
C TRP A 131 -20.26 -3.72 14.08
N LYS A 132 -20.22 -3.87 15.40
CA LYS A 132 -19.40 -4.90 16.10
C LYS A 132 -19.65 -6.33 15.62
N GLY A 133 -20.87 -6.68 15.24
CA GLY A 133 -21.23 -8.01 14.72
C GLY A 133 -20.57 -8.34 13.37
N LEU A 134 -20.13 -7.33 12.63
CA LEU A 134 -19.58 -7.49 11.30
C LEU A 134 -18.25 -8.26 11.29
N LYS A 135 -17.40 -8.04 12.30
CA LYS A 135 -16.08 -8.72 12.45
C LYS A 135 -16.19 -10.25 12.49
N GLY A 136 -17.34 -10.79 12.92
CA GLY A 136 -17.61 -12.24 12.96
C GLY A 136 -18.18 -12.84 11.67
N LYS A 137 -18.54 -12.01 10.69
CA LYS A 137 -19.24 -12.45 9.49
C LYS A 137 -18.25 -12.86 8.39
N LYS A 138 -18.30 -14.12 7.95
CA LYS A 138 -17.40 -14.67 6.91
C LYS A 138 -17.49 -13.89 5.59
N TRP A 139 -18.68 -13.41 5.24
CA TRP A 139 -18.92 -12.77 3.95
C TRP A 139 -18.10 -11.48 3.75
N ILE A 140 -17.77 -10.71 4.81
CA ILE A 140 -16.95 -9.49 4.63
C ILE A 140 -15.53 -9.84 4.21
N TYR A 141 -14.97 -10.93 4.74
CA TYR A 141 -13.62 -11.38 4.38
C TYR A 141 -13.62 -11.98 2.98
N LEU A 142 -14.69 -12.68 2.60
CA LEU A 142 -14.87 -13.14 1.22
C LEU A 142 -14.97 -11.95 0.25
N ALA A 143 -15.79 -10.95 0.57
CA ALA A 143 -15.87 -9.71 -0.21
C ALA A 143 -14.51 -9.01 -0.33
N GLY A 144 -13.75 -8.91 0.77
CA GLY A 144 -12.40 -8.37 0.75
C GLY A 144 -11.44 -9.16 -0.14
N ALA A 145 -11.52 -10.50 -0.13
CA ALA A 145 -10.75 -11.35 -1.02
C ALA A 145 -11.13 -11.13 -2.50
N VAL A 146 -12.42 -11.01 -2.78
CA VAL A 146 -12.91 -10.69 -4.13
C VAL A 146 -12.39 -9.33 -4.59
N VAL A 147 -12.50 -8.28 -3.76
CA VAL A 147 -11.96 -6.94 -4.10
C VAL A 147 -10.46 -7.02 -4.38
N PHE A 148 -9.69 -7.70 -3.53
CA PHE A 148 -8.26 -7.88 -3.75
C PHE A 148 -7.96 -8.56 -5.09
N LEU A 149 -8.66 -9.67 -5.40
CA LEU A 149 -8.47 -10.39 -6.66
C LEU A 149 -8.92 -9.57 -7.88
N LEU A 150 -9.98 -8.77 -7.74
CA LEU A 150 -10.40 -7.83 -8.79
C LEU A 150 -9.34 -6.75 -9.04
N CYS A 151 -8.68 -6.23 -8.01
CA CYS A 151 -7.58 -5.28 -8.16
C CYS A 151 -6.39 -5.90 -8.92
N VAL A 152 -6.02 -7.15 -8.58
CA VAL A 152 -4.97 -7.88 -9.30
C VAL A 152 -5.40 -8.16 -10.74
N GLY A 153 -6.61 -8.71 -10.94
CA GLY A 153 -7.14 -9.04 -12.27
C GLY A 153 -7.26 -7.81 -13.17
N PHE A 154 -7.73 -6.69 -12.63
CA PHE A 154 -7.77 -5.43 -13.38
C PHE A 154 -6.36 -4.98 -13.80
N SER A 155 -5.36 -5.11 -12.92
CA SER A 155 -3.99 -4.75 -13.24
C SER A 155 -3.38 -5.63 -14.35
N VAL A 156 -3.71 -6.94 -14.35
CA VAL A 156 -3.34 -7.85 -15.43
C VAL A 156 -4.05 -7.46 -16.73
N LEU A 157 -5.36 -7.18 -16.68
CA LEU A 157 -6.14 -6.73 -17.84
C LEU A 157 -5.56 -5.42 -18.42
N ALA A 158 -5.19 -4.48 -17.57
CA ALA A 158 -4.54 -3.23 -17.99
C ALA A 158 -3.22 -3.50 -18.71
N ALA A 159 -2.38 -4.41 -18.18
CA ALA A 159 -1.12 -4.78 -18.81
C ALA A 159 -1.28 -5.60 -20.10
N GLU A 160 -2.42 -6.28 -20.31
CA GLU A 160 -2.79 -6.98 -21.55
C GLU A 160 -3.48 -6.07 -22.56
N SER A 161 -3.96 -4.89 -22.15
CA SER A 161 -4.72 -3.99 -23.03
C SER A 161 -3.87 -3.51 -24.20
N ARG A 162 -4.47 -3.40 -25.39
CA ARG A 162 -3.79 -2.98 -26.61
C ARG A 162 -4.50 -1.76 -27.19
N PHE A 163 -3.74 -0.91 -27.86
CA PHE A 163 -4.29 0.18 -28.64
C PHE A 163 -4.86 -0.34 -29.97
N ALA A 164 -5.87 0.37 -30.48
CA ALA A 164 -6.50 0.02 -31.76
C ALA A 164 -5.53 0.27 -32.92
N GLU A 165 -4.77 1.37 -32.82
CA GLU A 165 -3.72 1.75 -33.79
C GLU A 165 -2.53 2.38 -33.06
N PRO A 166 -1.32 2.29 -33.62
CA PRO A 166 -0.10 2.88 -33.02
C PRO A 166 -0.01 4.39 -33.30
N ASP A 167 -1.13 5.11 -33.33
CA ASP A 167 -1.11 6.53 -33.57
C ASP A 167 -0.72 7.28 -32.28
N TYR A 168 0.42 7.96 -32.32
CA TYR A 168 0.99 8.68 -31.17
C TYR A 168 0.16 9.89 -30.71
N VAL A 169 -0.89 10.24 -31.44
CA VAL A 169 -1.69 11.45 -31.18
C VAL A 169 -3.04 11.13 -30.55
N ILE A 170 -3.64 9.97 -30.85
CA ILE A 170 -4.96 9.57 -30.33
C ILE A 170 -4.86 8.17 -29.76
N TYR A 171 -4.79 8.08 -28.42
CA TYR A 171 -4.72 6.82 -27.70
C TYR A 171 -6.10 6.14 -27.63
N GLN A 172 -6.41 5.30 -28.61
CA GLN A 172 -7.64 4.51 -28.60
C GLN A 172 -7.37 3.09 -28.11
N PHE A 173 -7.84 2.78 -26.92
CA PHE A 173 -7.82 1.40 -26.44
C PHE A 173 -8.82 0.55 -27.23
N ARG A 174 -8.45 -0.71 -27.54
CA ARG A 174 -9.37 -1.66 -28.18
C ARG A 174 -10.55 -2.01 -27.29
N ASN A 175 -10.35 -2.02 -25.98
CA ASN A 175 -11.38 -2.29 -25.00
C ASN A 175 -11.99 -0.97 -24.48
N PRO A 176 -13.28 -0.68 -24.75
CA PRO A 176 -13.93 0.58 -24.35
C PRO A 176 -13.99 0.75 -22.82
N LEU A 177 -14.09 -0.35 -22.04
CA LEU A 177 -14.06 -0.28 -20.57
C LEU A 177 -12.70 0.20 -20.07
N VAL A 178 -11.62 -0.26 -20.70
CA VAL A 178 -10.27 0.19 -20.34
C VAL A 178 -10.10 1.67 -20.68
N ALA A 179 -10.63 2.13 -21.82
CA ALA A 179 -10.59 3.53 -22.22
C ALA A 179 -11.34 4.44 -21.23
N GLU A 180 -12.52 4.01 -20.78
CA GLU A 180 -13.31 4.75 -19.80
C GLU A 180 -12.58 4.83 -18.44
N VAL A 181 -12.07 3.71 -17.96
CA VAL A 181 -11.31 3.67 -16.70
C VAL A 181 -10.02 4.50 -16.78
N GLU A 182 -9.33 4.47 -17.92
CA GLU A 182 -8.12 5.27 -18.15
C GLU A 182 -8.36 6.76 -17.99
N SER A 183 -9.51 7.27 -18.44
CA SER A 183 -9.87 8.68 -18.28
C SER A 183 -9.88 9.11 -16.80
N HIS A 184 -10.16 8.19 -15.88
CA HIS A 184 -10.15 8.40 -14.43
C HIS A 184 -8.79 8.09 -13.79
N LEU A 185 -7.95 7.29 -14.44
CA LEU A 185 -6.62 6.90 -13.95
C LEU A 185 -5.51 7.87 -14.37
N ASN A 186 -5.84 8.91 -15.11
CA ASN A 186 -4.89 9.98 -15.48
C ASN A 186 -3.63 9.47 -16.21
N GLY A 187 -3.81 8.59 -17.20
CA GLY A 187 -2.72 8.12 -18.06
C GLY A 187 -1.95 6.89 -17.57
N ARG A 188 -2.30 6.29 -16.42
CA ARG A 188 -1.51 5.20 -15.83
C ARG A 188 -1.48 3.92 -16.66
N ILE A 189 -2.57 3.58 -17.34
CA ILE A 189 -2.59 2.42 -18.26
C ILE A 189 -1.80 2.76 -19.53
N ARG A 190 -1.98 3.95 -20.05
CA ARG A 190 -1.20 4.45 -21.19
C ARG A 190 0.31 4.37 -20.93
N ASP A 191 0.75 4.73 -19.72
CA ASP A 191 2.16 4.74 -19.35
C ASP A 191 2.80 3.35 -19.36
N LEU A 192 2.03 2.26 -19.24
CA LEU A 192 2.52 0.90 -19.42
C LEU A 192 3.01 0.64 -20.85
N TYR A 193 2.46 1.35 -21.83
CA TYR A 193 2.77 1.18 -23.26
C TYR A 193 3.76 2.22 -23.77
N TYR A 194 3.56 3.48 -23.38
CA TYR A 194 4.29 4.62 -23.95
C TYR A 194 5.39 5.18 -23.05
N GLY A 195 5.43 4.77 -21.80
CA GLY A 195 6.48 5.20 -20.88
C GLY A 195 7.86 4.73 -21.27
N SER A 196 7.97 3.73 -22.15
CA SER A 196 9.23 3.29 -22.76
C SER A 196 9.04 2.82 -24.19
N ILE A 197 10.13 2.85 -24.96
CA ILE A 197 10.19 2.36 -26.36
C ILE A 197 9.82 0.85 -26.47
N ARG A 198 9.89 0.09 -25.37
CA ARG A 198 9.71 -1.35 -25.33
C ARG A 198 8.34 -1.80 -24.79
N CYS A 199 7.43 -0.90 -24.48
CA CYS A 199 6.17 -1.23 -23.81
C CYS A 199 6.39 -2.04 -22.53
N GLU A 200 7.30 -1.60 -21.68
CA GLU A 200 7.85 -2.38 -20.56
C GLU A 200 6.84 -2.72 -19.47
N GLY A 201 5.72 -2.00 -19.37
CA GLY A 201 4.65 -2.33 -18.44
C GLY A 201 3.70 -3.44 -18.90
N THR A 202 3.85 -3.93 -20.13
CA THR A 202 2.95 -4.96 -20.68
C THR A 202 3.34 -6.37 -20.25
N THR A 203 2.38 -7.30 -20.25
CA THR A 203 2.61 -8.71 -19.91
C THR A 203 3.65 -9.38 -20.80
N ALA A 204 3.89 -8.88 -22.02
CA ALA A 204 4.90 -9.40 -22.93
C ALA A 204 6.35 -9.32 -22.37
N THR A 205 6.56 -8.44 -21.39
CA THR A 205 7.87 -8.25 -20.74
C THR A 205 8.01 -9.00 -19.41
N TRP A 206 6.93 -9.64 -18.94
CA TRP A 206 6.93 -10.35 -17.67
C TRP A 206 7.65 -11.68 -17.80
N SER A 207 8.65 -11.90 -16.98
CA SER A 207 9.38 -13.17 -16.87
C SER A 207 8.90 -13.99 -15.69
N LEU A 208 9.28 -15.26 -15.61
CA LEU A 208 8.92 -16.12 -14.48
C LEU A 208 9.53 -15.62 -13.16
N PHE A 209 10.74 -15.11 -13.22
CA PHE A 209 11.48 -14.52 -12.08
C PHE A 209 12.01 -13.14 -12.47
N SER A 210 12.60 -12.41 -11.52
CA SER A 210 13.12 -11.08 -11.80
C SER A 210 14.26 -11.11 -12.81
N GLU A 211 14.20 -10.17 -13.77
CA GLU A 211 15.29 -9.93 -14.72
C GLU A 211 16.02 -8.62 -14.39
N PRO A 212 17.36 -8.60 -14.48
CA PRO A 212 18.14 -7.38 -14.22
C PRO A 212 17.79 -6.19 -15.13
N GLY A 213 17.28 -6.45 -16.33
CA GLY A 213 16.84 -5.44 -17.29
C GLY A 213 15.50 -4.78 -16.94
N ASN A 214 14.72 -5.39 -16.07
CA ASN A 214 13.38 -4.94 -15.70
C ASN A 214 13.48 -3.88 -14.57
N HIS A 215 13.83 -2.65 -14.89
CA HIS A 215 14.01 -1.57 -13.91
C HIS A 215 13.17 -0.31 -14.20
N TYR A 216 12.37 -0.32 -15.27
CA TYR A 216 11.52 0.82 -15.61
C TYR A 216 10.49 1.12 -14.52
N TYR A 217 10.16 2.39 -14.34
CA TYR A 217 9.23 2.85 -13.31
C TYR A 217 7.88 3.20 -13.93
N PHE A 218 6.80 2.67 -13.38
CA PHE A 218 5.43 3.07 -13.65
C PHE A 218 4.58 2.92 -12.38
N ASP A 219 3.47 3.64 -12.31
CA ASP A 219 2.70 3.80 -11.07
C ASP A 219 1.85 2.59 -10.69
N MET A 220 1.40 1.77 -11.65
CA MET A 220 0.55 0.61 -11.37
C MET A 220 1.31 -0.45 -10.55
N GLY A 221 1.03 -0.50 -9.24
CA GLY A 221 1.83 -1.28 -8.29
C GLY A 221 1.78 -2.78 -8.49
N PHE A 222 0.64 -3.39 -8.82
CA PHE A 222 0.56 -4.83 -9.09
C PHE A 222 1.31 -5.20 -10.37
N VAL A 223 1.15 -4.40 -11.44
CA VAL A 223 1.90 -4.61 -12.69
C VAL A 223 3.39 -4.59 -12.39
N ARG A 224 3.83 -3.63 -11.58
CA ARG A 224 5.23 -3.48 -11.20
C ARG A 224 5.76 -4.63 -10.34
N VAL A 225 4.92 -5.25 -9.51
CA VAL A 225 5.28 -6.47 -8.77
C VAL A 225 5.60 -7.61 -9.74
N PHE A 226 4.75 -7.84 -10.74
CA PHE A 226 4.96 -8.90 -11.74
C PHE A 226 6.15 -8.59 -12.66
N TYR A 227 6.29 -7.35 -13.08
CA TYR A 227 7.37 -6.90 -13.96
C TYR A 227 8.75 -6.96 -13.28
N TRP A 228 8.89 -6.48 -12.04
CA TRP A 228 10.19 -6.41 -11.36
C TRP A 228 10.61 -7.72 -10.71
N TYR A 229 9.66 -8.44 -10.13
CA TYR A 229 9.97 -9.66 -9.38
C TYR A 229 9.69 -10.93 -10.14
N GLY A 230 8.90 -10.85 -11.19
CA GLY A 230 8.45 -11.97 -12.00
C GLY A 230 7.10 -12.54 -11.57
N ILE A 231 6.54 -13.38 -12.43
CA ILE A 231 5.21 -13.97 -12.28
C ILE A 231 5.15 -14.86 -11.03
N VAL A 232 6.15 -15.73 -10.81
CA VAL A 232 6.14 -16.65 -9.66
C VAL A 232 6.15 -15.92 -8.33
N PRO A 233 7.06 -14.96 -8.05
CA PRO A 233 7.01 -14.17 -6.83
C PRO A 233 5.75 -13.29 -6.71
N GLY A 234 5.22 -12.79 -7.82
CA GLY A 234 3.96 -12.06 -7.85
C GLY A 234 2.79 -12.92 -7.38
N LEU A 235 2.68 -14.15 -7.88
CA LEU A 235 1.67 -15.12 -7.45
C LEU A 235 1.84 -15.51 -5.98
N VAL A 236 3.07 -15.70 -5.49
CA VAL A 236 3.33 -15.93 -4.06
C VAL A 236 2.82 -14.77 -3.23
N TYR A 237 3.03 -13.51 -3.68
CA TYR A 237 2.48 -12.35 -3.00
C TYR A 237 0.94 -12.36 -2.96
N VAL A 238 0.28 -12.74 -4.07
CA VAL A 238 -1.19 -12.89 -4.12
C VAL A 238 -1.66 -13.95 -3.11
N ILE A 239 -1.04 -15.12 -3.11
CA ILE A 239 -1.37 -16.23 -2.19
C ILE A 239 -1.19 -15.79 -0.73
N LEU A 240 -0.11 -15.10 -0.40
CA LEU A 240 0.15 -14.58 0.95
C LEU A 240 -0.93 -13.58 1.41
N ASN A 241 -1.45 -12.72 0.53
CA ASN A 241 -2.54 -11.82 0.88
C ASN A 241 -3.86 -12.56 1.09
N ILE A 242 -4.20 -13.57 0.27
CA ILE A 242 -5.39 -14.42 0.49
C ILE A 242 -5.26 -15.18 1.82
N TRP A 243 -4.08 -15.75 2.11
CA TRP A 243 -3.80 -16.36 3.40
C TRP A 243 -3.96 -15.37 4.55
N LEU A 244 -3.49 -14.12 4.41
CA LEU A 244 -3.62 -13.08 5.42
C LEU A 244 -5.10 -12.72 5.65
N ILE A 245 -5.93 -12.62 4.62
CA ILE A 245 -7.38 -12.41 4.73
C ILE A 245 -8.03 -13.56 5.53
N TRP A 246 -7.64 -14.82 5.23
CA TRP A 246 -8.12 -15.96 6.00
C TRP A 246 -7.70 -15.87 7.48
N ARG A 247 -6.48 -15.41 7.79
CA ARG A 247 -6.01 -15.16 9.16
C ARG A 247 -6.81 -14.05 9.84
N PHE A 248 -7.12 -12.97 9.14
CA PHE A 248 -8.00 -11.91 9.64
C PHE A 248 -9.39 -12.45 10.01
N TYR A 249 -9.97 -13.30 9.16
CA TYR A 249 -11.25 -13.95 9.46
C TYR A 249 -11.16 -14.79 10.75
N LYS A 250 -10.16 -15.66 10.88
CA LYS A 250 -9.97 -16.52 12.07
C LYS A 250 -9.82 -15.71 13.35
N ASN A 251 -9.17 -14.55 13.29
CA ASN A 251 -8.92 -13.69 14.45
C ASN A 251 -9.94 -12.54 14.59
N LYS A 252 -10.98 -12.49 13.74
CA LYS A 252 -11.98 -11.40 13.69
C LYS A 252 -11.33 -10.02 13.57
N ASP A 253 -10.21 -9.93 12.84
CA ASP A 253 -9.47 -8.69 12.61
C ASP A 253 -10.06 -7.91 11.43
N GLY A 254 -11.14 -7.19 11.71
CA GLY A 254 -11.80 -6.36 10.70
C GLY A 254 -10.96 -5.16 10.27
N MET A 255 -10.11 -4.62 11.15
CA MET A 255 -9.24 -3.49 10.77
C MET A 255 -8.09 -3.91 9.86
N GLY A 256 -7.50 -5.10 10.11
CA GLY A 256 -6.55 -5.70 9.18
C GLY A 256 -7.15 -5.89 7.79
N LEU A 257 -8.42 -6.33 7.72
CA LEU A 257 -9.15 -6.44 6.45
C LEU A 257 -9.34 -5.08 5.76
N VAL A 258 -9.80 -4.06 6.48
CA VAL A 258 -9.96 -2.69 5.92
C VAL A 258 -8.63 -2.19 5.38
N MET A 259 -7.55 -2.31 6.15
CA MET A 259 -6.21 -1.90 5.71
C MET A 259 -5.79 -2.64 4.43
N LEU A 260 -5.99 -3.96 4.35
CA LEU A 260 -5.63 -4.74 3.18
C LEU A 260 -6.43 -4.30 1.95
N VAL A 261 -7.76 -4.16 2.08
CA VAL A 261 -8.62 -3.76 0.97
C VAL A 261 -8.27 -2.37 0.45
N VAL A 262 -8.10 -1.40 1.36
CA VAL A 262 -7.74 -0.01 1.02
C VAL A 262 -6.39 0.04 0.32
N LEU A 263 -5.39 -0.65 0.86
CA LEU A 263 -4.06 -0.71 0.25
C LEU A 263 -4.06 -1.46 -1.09
N SER A 264 -4.94 -2.45 -1.27
CA SER A 264 -5.08 -3.16 -2.55
C SER A 264 -5.64 -2.25 -3.63
N VAL A 265 -6.69 -1.49 -3.32
CA VAL A 265 -7.25 -0.50 -4.26
C VAL A 265 -6.21 0.57 -4.58
N TYR A 266 -5.47 1.05 -3.58
CA TYR A 266 -4.39 2.02 -3.80
C TYR A 266 -3.25 1.46 -4.66
N THR A 267 -2.93 0.17 -4.53
CA THR A 267 -1.90 -0.50 -5.34
C THR A 267 -2.23 -0.55 -6.83
N VAL A 268 -3.51 -0.47 -7.21
CA VAL A 268 -3.90 -0.37 -8.64
C VAL A 268 -3.33 0.87 -9.28
N VAL A 269 -3.28 1.99 -8.55
CA VAL A 269 -2.93 3.31 -9.08
C VAL A 269 -1.57 3.83 -8.62
N GLU A 270 -0.98 3.23 -7.57
CA GLU A 270 0.29 3.69 -7.00
C GLU A 270 1.18 2.51 -6.56
N ALA A 271 2.45 2.57 -6.89
CA ALA A 271 3.41 1.50 -6.61
C ALA A 271 3.97 1.54 -5.18
N HIS A 272 3.15 1.87 -4.18
CA HIS A 272 3.58 2.00 -2.77
C HIS A 272 4.16 0.72 -2.17
N LEU A 273 3.85 -0.46 -2.72
CA LEU A 273 4.40 -1.75 -2.27
C LEU A 273 5.91 -1.85 -2.45
N ILE A 274 6.42 -1.23 -3.51
CA ILE A 274 7.80 -1.36 -3.97
C ILE A 274 8.57 -0.07 -3.74
N SER A 275 7.87 1.07 -3.85
CA SER A 275 8.45 2.38 -3.66
C SER A 275 8.72 2.65 -2.18
N VAL A 276 9.95 3.06 -1.87
CA VAL A 276 10.31 3.57 -0.52
C VAL A 276 9.81 5.00 -0.34
N TYR A 277 9.47 5.66 -1.44
CA TYR A 277 9.17 7.09 -1.51
C TYR A 277 7.69 7.41 -1.24
N ILE A 278 6.76 6.62 -1.80
CA ILE A 278 5.32 6.95 -1.85
C ILE A 278 4.53 6.32 -0.68
N GLY A 279 5.16 5.82 0.33
CA GLY A 279 4.47 5.21 1.44
C GLY A 279 5.09 3.89 1.85
N ARG A 280 4.47 3.23 2.83
CA ARG A 280 5.03 2.02 3.43
C ARG A 280 3.97 0.95 3.52
N ASN A 281 4.33 -0.26 3.16
CA ASN A 281 3.43 -1.40 3.26
C ASN A 281 3.41 -1.98 4.68
N TYR A 282 2.47 -1.53 5.50
CA TYR A 282 2.29 -2.06 6.85
C TYR A 282 1.72 -3.48 6.89
N LEU A 283 1.20 -4.00 5.76
CA LEU A 283 0.75 -5.40 5.68
C LEU A 283 1.89 -6.39 5.94
N LEU A 284 3.12 -6.02 5.65
CA LEU A 284 4.29 -6.86 5.96
C LEU A 284 4.45 -7.11 7.47
N PHE A 285 4.14 -6.13 8.31
CA PHE A 285 4.10 -6.31 9.76
C PHE A 285 3.00 -7.29 10.18
N LEU A 286 1.81 -7.15 9.58
CA LEU A 286 0.69 -8.04 9.86
C LEU A 286 0.98 -9.46 9.36
N MET A 287 1.61 -9.62 8.19
CA MET A 287 2.07 -10.93 7.71
C MET A 287 3.03 -11.58 8.70
N GLY A 288 4.02 -10.84 9.20
CA GLY A 288 4.97 -11.33 10.21
C GLY A 288 4.28 -11.73 11.52
N MET A 289 3.37 -10.88 12.02
CA MET A 289 2.60 -11.16 13.23
C MET A 289 1.79 -12.46 13.10
N TYR A 290 1.04 -12.61 11.99
CA TYR A 290 0.20 -13.77 11.79
C TYR A 290 0.98 -15.02 11.39
N ALA A 291 2.16 -14.89 10.78
CA ALA A 291 3.06 -16.03 10.52
C ALA A 291 3.67 -16.60 11.81
N ALA A 292 3.91 -15.77 12.82
CA ALA A 292 4.41 -16.22 14.12
C ALA A 292 3.40 -17.09 14.90
N VAL A 293 2.11 -16.92 14.63
CA VAL A 293 1.00 -17.63 15.30
C VAL A 293 0.57 -18.85 14.48
N MET A 294 1.43 -19.53 13.74
CA MET A 294 1.09 -20.80 13.08
C MET A 294 0.96 -21.90 14.14
N PRO A 295 -0.26 -22.40 14.46
CA PRO A 295 -0.41 -23.61 15.25
C PRO A 295 -0.13 -24.79 14.30
N GLY A 296 0.79 -25.68 14.66
CA GLY A 296 0.76 -27.01 14.10
C GLY A 296 2.00 -27.53 13.37
N LEU A 297 3.20 -26.99 13.64
CA LEU A 297 4.44 -27.76 13.37
C LEU A 297 5.10 -28.33 14.62
N CYS A 298 4.47 -28.13 15.79
CA CYS A 298 4.85 -28.80 17.05
C CYS A 298 3.58 -29.26 17.76
N SER A 299 2.95 -30.33 17.27
CA SER A 299 2.05 -31.14 18.07
C SER A 299 2.93 -32.18 18.78
N GLY A 300 3.39 -31.83 19.94
CA GLY A 300 4.12 -32.70 20.84
C GLY A 300 4.15 -32.01 22.18
N ASN A 301 3.26 -32.46 23.09
CA ASN A 301 3.19 -32.23 24.51
C ASN A 301 3.34 -30.78 25.03
N GLU A 302 2.26 -30.32 25.63
CA GLU A 302 2.27 -29.22 26.58
C GLU A 302 3.33 -29.52 27.64
N GLU A 303 4.32 -28.67 27.68
CA GLU A 303 5.16 -28.19 28.75
C GLU A 303 6.51 -27.77 28.18
N GLU A 304 6.91 -26.56 28.54
CA GLU A 304 8.11 -25.82 28.12
C GLU A 304 8.04 -25.04 26.81
N GLY A 305 7.71 -23.74 26.94
CA GLY A 305 7.88 -22.74 25.93
C GLY A 305 9.35 -22.55 25.51
N TYR A 306 9.76 -23.23 24.47
CA TYR A 306 11.03 -22.93 23.80
C TYR A 306 10.92 -21.61 23.04
N ILE A 307 11.38 -20.56 23.67
CA ILE A 307 11.74 -19.30 23.00
C ILE A 307 12.99 -19.59 22.19
N TRP A 308 12.86 -19.71 20.88
CA TRP A 308 14.04 -19.67 19.99
C TRP A 308 14.60 -18.24 20.05
N SER A 309 15.50 -17.99 20.99
CA SER A 309 16.36 -16.83 20.95
C SER A 309 17.41 -17.05 19.86
N VAL A 310 17.32 -16.28 18.78
CA VAL A 310 18.48 -16.17 17.88
C VAL A 310 19.56 -15.45 18.67
N PRO A 311 20.73 -16.04 18.89
CA PRO A 311 21.82 -15.34 19.57
C PRO A 311 22.29 -14.21 18.66
N ILE A 312 21.99 -12.97 19.06
CA ILE A 312 22.66 -11.81 18.46
C ILE A 312 24.08 -11.84 19.00
N VAL A 313 24.99 -12.34 18.18
CA VAL A 313 26.43 -12.28 18.46
C VAL A 313 26.85 -10.82 18.37
N PHE A 314 26.87 -10.14 19.50
CA PHE A 314 27.59 -8.88 19.64
C PHE A 314 29.09 -9.17 19.57
N LEU A 315 29.73 -8.85 18.45
CA LEU A 315 31.19 -8.73 18.39
C LEU A 315 31.63 -7.66 19.41
N LYS A 316 32.08 -8.10 20.58
CA LYS A 316 32.86 -7.26 21.49
C LYS A 316 34.19 -6.96 20.82
N LEU A 317 34.33 -5.80 20.22
CA LEU A 317 35.63 -5.23 19.92
C LEU A 317 36.31 -4.94 21.26
N LYS A 318 37.32 -5.77 21.61
CA LYS A 318 38.26 -5.45 22.69
C LYS A 318 39.07 -4.23 22.26
N LYS A 319 39.13 -3.26 23.17
CA LYS A 319 40.09 -2.15 23.11
C LYS A 319 41.50 -2.68 23.25
#